data_177e763e6929b355c30d921e53827f5c
#
_entry.id   177e763e6929b355c30d921e53827f5c
#
_cell.length_a   1.000
_cell.length_b   1.000
_cell.length_c   1.000
_cell.angle_alpha   90.00
_cell.angle_beta   90.00
_cell.angle_gamma   90.00
#
_symmetry.space_group_name_H-M   'P 1'
#
loop_
_entity.id
_entity.type
_entity.pdbx_description
1 polymer ?
#
loop_
_entity_poly.entity_id
_entity_poly.type
_entity_poly.pdbx_seq_one_letter_code
_entity_poly.pdbx_strand_id
1 'polypeptide(L)'
;ILENRDGYLMLKHLGRPIPSYHFSNTVHEKDHAFAGNPTPDNRTFSLDTQRQVLGQHGLGDFRKPSIKIQHGVTEVTDFLYVGANIYSGSVEATGLPNPHSVDQAETLALDFEDDQAALRLTLYYTAYEDRATITSFSKIENLSDEKVVIHKALSVLADIPAGDYDITTLQGAYAREKTVRRQQVEQGIFSISSNRGASGHAQTPALILADHEVTEDAGSALAFQLLYSGNFEGFVQKNQL
;
A
#
# COMPACT_ATOMS: atom_id res chain seq x y z
N ILE A 1 -10.53 7.61 4.85
CA ILE A 1 -11.38 7.07 5.91
C ILE A 1 -11.05 5.61 6.07
N LEU A 2 -10.80 5.19 7.31
CA LEU A 2 -10.47 3.82 7.68
C LEU A 2 -11.54 3.27 8.61
N GLU A 3 -11.78 1.97 8.53
CA GLU A 3 -12.68 1.22 9.42
C GLU A 3 -11.91 0.04 9.99
N ASN A 4 -11.91 -0.09 11.32
CA ASN A 4 -11.41 -1.30 11.97
C ASN A 4 -12.50 -2.36 11.98
N ARG A 5 -12.20 -3.51 11.39
CA ARG A 5 -13.08 -4.67 11.39
C ARG A 5 -12.30 -5.89 11.89
N ASP A 6 -12.61 -6.31 13.08
CA ASP A 6 -11.97 -7.47 13.73
C ASP A 6 -10.43 -7.40 13.78
N GLY A 7 -9.89 -6.21 14.00
CA GLY A 7 -8.45 -5.98 14.03
C GLY A 7 -7.81 -5.63 12.68
N TYR A 8 -8.55 -5.74 11.57
CA TYR A 8 -8.03 -5.39 10.24
C TYR A 8 -8.55 -4.02 9.81
N LEU A 9 -7.65 -3.14 9.33
CA LEU A 9 -8.03 -1.82 8.84
C LEU A 9 -8.41 -1.86 7.36
N MET A 10 -9.68 -1.52 7.10
CA MET A 10 -10.24 -1.42 5.76
C MET A 10 -10.15 0.01 5.25
N LEU A 11 -9.69 0.18 4.00
CA LEU A 11 -9.67 1.47 3.32
C LEU A 11 -11.04 1.77 2.70
N LYS A 12 -11.82 2.64 3.33
CA LYS A 12 -13.16 3.02 2.85
C LYS A 12 -13.13 4.16 1.85
N HIS A 13 -12.28 5.14 2.08
CA HIS A 13 -12.15 6.28 1.19
C HIS A 13 -10.72 6.83 1.22
N LEU A 14 -10.21 7.08 0.02
CA LEU A 14 -8.99 7.84 -0.22
C LEU A 14 -9.32 8.88 -1.30
N GLY A 15 -9.13 10.15 -1.01
CA GLY A 15 -9.44 11.23 -1.93
C GLY A 15 -9.86 12.51 -1.21
N ARG A 16 -10.56 13.39 -1.91
CA ARG A 16 -11.05 14.67 -1.36
C ARG A 16 -11.95 14.43 -0.15
N PRO A 17 -11.98 15.33 0.84
CA PRO A 17 -12.88 15.23 1.97
C PRO A 17 -14.35 15.11 1.52
N ILE A 18 -15.10 14.22 2.16
CA ILE A 18 -16.54 14.03 1.94
C ILE A 18 -17.30 14.40 3.23
N PRO A 19 -18.43 15.15 3.11
CA PRO A 19 -19.10 15.75 4.27
C PRO A 19 -19.86 14.74 5.15
N SER A 20 -20.27 13.60 4.58
CA SER A 20 -20.90 12.51 5.33
C SER A 20 -20.61 11.19 4.66
N TYR A 21 -20.59 10.11 5.45
CA TYR A 21 -20.22 8.81 4.95
C TYR A 21 -21.01 7.71 5.65
N HIS A 22 -21.76 6.99 4.84
CA HIS A 22 -22.36 5.72 5.21
C HIS A 22 -21.83 4.67 4.23
N PHE A 23 -20.88 3.84 4.70
CA PHE A 23 -20.21 2.84 3.87
C PHE A 23 -20.80 1.44 4.02
N SER A 24 -21.98 1.30 4.64
CA SER A 24 -22.62 0.01 4.89
C SER A 24 -22.84 -0.85 3.63
N ASN A 25 -22.94 -0.21 2.47
CA ASN A 25 -23.17 -0.91 1.19
C ASN A 25 -21.89 -1.10 0.35
N THR A 26 -20.71 -0.76 0.87
CA THR A 26 -19.45 -0.83 0.13
C THR A 26 -18.65 -2.10 0.41
N VAL A 27 -19.16 -2.99 1.23
CA VAL A 27 -18.51 -4.26 1.56
C VAL A 27 -19.21 -5.38 0.84
N HIS A 28 -18.50 -6.03 -0.07
CA HIS A 28 -18.97 -7.27 -0.70
C HIS A 28 -18.61 -8.44 0.22
N GLU A 29 -19.59 -8.87 1.01
CA GLU A 29 -19.46 -10.10 1.77
C GLU A 29 -19.87 -11.27 0.89
N LYS A 30 -18.98 -12.21 0.70
CA LYS A 30 -19.25 -13.44 -0.05
C LYS A 30 -18.87 -14.64 0.81
N ASP A 31 -19.71 -15.66 0.81
CA ASP A 31 -19.35 -16.94 1.38
C ASP A 31 -18.28 -17.59 0.50
N HIS A 32 -17.11 -17.87 1.07
CA HIS A 32 -15.99 -18.47 0.39
C HIS A 32 -15.93 -19.97 0.69
N ALA A 33 -15.90 -20.77 -0.36
CA ALA A 33 -15.53 -22.17 -0.24
C ALA A 33 -13.99 -22.26 -0.14
N PHE A 34 -13.48 -22.90 0.92
CA PHE A 34 -12.05 -23.21 1.09
C PHE A 34 -11.10 -22.03 1.34
N ALA A 35 -11.59 -20.81 1.58
CA ALA A 35 -10.73 -19.73 2.04
C ALA A 35 -10.52 -19.77 3.55
N GLY A 36 -9.32 -19.47 4.00
CA GLY A 36 -9.06 -19.20 5.41
C GLY A 36 -9.76 -17.91 5.80
N ASN A 37 -10.65 -17.98 6.78
CA ASN A 37 -11.29 -16.79 7.33
C ASN A 37 -10.48 -16.31 8.54
N PRO A 38 -10.14 -15.02 8.63
CA PRO A 38 -9.44 -14.50 9.79
C PRO A 38 -10.29 -14.57 11.06
N THR A 39 -11.62 -14.56 10.91
CA THR A 39 -12.58 -14.72 12.03
C THR A 39 -13.35 -16.02 11.87
N PRO A 40 -13.20 -17.00 12.79
CA PRO A 40 -13.85 -18.31 12.68
C PRO A 40 -15.37 -18.25 12.59
N ASP A 41 -15.97 -17.25 13.22
CA ASP A 41 -17.42 -17.11 13.35
C ASP A 41 -18.09 -16.41 12.16
N ASN A 42 -17.33 -15.76 11.28
CA ASN A 42 -17.87 -15.08 10.11
C ASN A 42 -17.24 -15.60 8.81
N ARG A 43 -17.93 -16.54 8.17
CA ARG A 43 -17.50 -17.17 6.91
C ARG A 43 -17.60 -16.25 5.68
N THR A 44 -18.29 -15.11 5.79
CA THR A 44 -18.44 -14.16 4.70
C THR A 44 -17.35 -13.08 4.71
N PHE A 45 -16.57 -12.98 5.80
CA PHE A 45 -15.46 -12.06 5.89
C PHE A 45 -14.17 -12.70 5.37
N SER A 46 -13.69 -12.20 4.24
CA SER A 46 -12.43 -12.63 3.64
C SER A 46 -11.58 -11.43 3.26
N LEU A 47 -10.31 -11.47 3.59
CA LEU A 47 -9.39 -10.35 3.38
C LEU A 47 -9.14 -10.06 1.90
N ASP A 48 -9.20 -11.06 1.03
CA ASP A 48 -8.99 -10.92 -0.41
C ASP A 48 -10.10 -10.14 -1.14
N THR A 49 -11.28 -9.99 -0.52
CA THR A 49 -12.39 -9.19 -1.07
C THR A 49 -12.44 -7.77 -0.51
N GLN A 50 -11.62 -7.46 0.49
CA GLN A 50 -11.63 -6.17 1.18
C GLN A 50 -10.51 -5.26 0.67
N ARG A 51 -10.80 -3.97 0.58
CA ARG A 51 -9.75 -2.95 0.40
C ARG A 51 -9.04 -2.75 1.72
N GLN A 52 -7.76 -3.03 1.77
CA GLN A 52 -6.97 -3.01 2.99
C GLN A 52 -5.94 -1.87 2.99
N VAL A 53 -5.50 -1.50 4.19
CA VAL A 53 -4.36 -0.61 4.41
C VAL A 53 -3.05 -1.39 4.44
N LEU A 54 -3.12 -2.65 4.90
CA LEU A 54 -1.99 -3.55 5.02
C LEU A 54 -2.31 -4.91 4.39
N GLY A 55 -1.66 -5.24 3.27
CA GLY A 55 -1.76 -6.56 2.65
C GLY A 55 -0.70 -7.49 3.23
N GLN A 56 -1.13 -8.52 3.95
CA GLN A 56 -0.27 -9.47 4.62
C GLN A 56 -0.15 -10.78 3.83
N HIS A 57 0.92 -11.53 4.04
CA HIS A 57 1.08 -12.85 3.46
C HIS A 57 0.40 -13.91 4.33
N GLY A 58 -0.48 -14.69 3.72
CA GLY A 58 -1.30 -15.70 4.41
C GLY A 58 -2.70 -15.18 4.74
N LEU A 59 -3.38 -15.79 5.71
CA LEU A 59 -4.69 -15.40 6.23
C LEU A 59 -5.82 -15.35 5.18
N GLY A 60 -5.69 -16.10 4.06
CA GLY A 60 -6.71 -16.15 3.02
C GLY A 60 -6.70 -14.96 2.05
N ASP A 61 -5.76 -14.03 2.16
CA ASP A 61 -5.52 -13.01 1.12
C ASP A 61 -4.52 -13.57 0.09
N PHE A 62 -4.99 -13.84 -1.11
CA PHE A 62 -4.17 -14.40 -2.20
C PHE A 62 -3.61 -13.34 -3.14
N ARG A 63 -3.87 -12.05 -2.87
CA ARG A 63 -3.29 -10.94 -3.61
C ARG A 63 -1.81 -10.80 -3.27
N LYS A 64 -1.11 -10.01 -4.08
CA LYS A 64 0.31 -9.73 -3.84
C LYS A 64 0.48 -8.93 -2.54
N PRO A 65 1.17 -9.46 -1.51
CA PRO A 65 1.24 -8.81 -0.22
C PRO A 65 2.15 -7.58 -0.26
N SER A 66 1.83 -6.58 0.58
CA SER A 66 2.71 -5.44 0.85
C SER A 66 3.81 -5.76 1.86
N ILE A 67 3.56 -6.74 2.74
CA ILE A 67 4.54 -7.19 3.72
C ILE A 67 4.66 -8.71 3.70
N LYS A 68 5.91 -9.20 3.80
CA LYS A 68 6.23 -10.62 3.92
C LYS A 68 7.46 -10.78 4.77
N ILE A 69 7.30 -11.36 5.96
CA ILE A 69 8.35 -11.55 6.94
C ILE A 69 8.41 -13.01 7.32
N GLN A 70 9.61 -13.59 7.33
CA GLN A 70 9.86 -14.92 7.86
C GLN A 70 10.29 -14.81 9.32
N HIS A 71 9.58 -15.53 10.18
CA HIS A 71 9.94 -15.75 11.57
C HIS A 71 9.92 -17.26 11.86
N GLY A 72 11.01 -17.78 12.40
CA GLY A 72 11.18 -19.22 12.55
C GLY A 72 11.03 -19.94 11.19
N VAL A 73 10.08 -20.86 11.11
CA VAL A 73 9.80 -21.68 9.91
C VAL A 73 8.62 -21.17 9.07
N THR A 74 7.94 -20.12 9.50
CA THR A 74 6.74 -19.61 8.84
C THR A 74 6.98 -18.21 8.24
N GLU A 75 6.24 -17.91 7.19
CA GLU A 75 6.17 -16.58 6.55
C GLU A 75 4.79 -15.92 6.73
N VAL A 76 3.88 -16.57 7.46
CA VAL A 76 2.56 -16.02 7.76
C VAL A 76 2.70 -15.05 8.93
N THR A 77 2.16 -13.84 8.77
CA THR A 77 2.05 -12.83 9.80
C THR A 77 0.60 -12.46 10.01
N ASP A 78 0.25 -12.10 11.25
CA ASP A 78 -1.10 -11.66 11.62
C ASP A 78 -1.04 -10.34 12.40
N PHE A 79 -0.71 -9.28 11.69
CA PHE A 79 -0.67 -7.93 12.23
C PHE A 79 -2.08 -7.39 12.45
N LEU A 80 -2.49 -7.29 13.69
CA LEU A 80 -3.76 -6.70 14.09
C LEU A 80 -3.56 -5.23 14.51
N TYR A 81 -4.49 -4.38 14.15
CA TYR A 81 -4.48 -2.98 14.51
C TYR A 81 -4.65 -2.79 16.02
N VAL A 82 -3.74 -2.07 16.65
CA VAL A 82 -3.75 -1.81 18.09
C VAL A 82 -3.98 -0.33 18.44
N GLY A 83 -3.70 0.60 17.54
CA GLY A 83 -3.91 2.01 17.82
C GLY A 83 -3.49 2.96 16.72
N ALA A 84 -3.84 4.23 16.89
CA ALA A 84 -3.42 5.31 16.00
C ALA A 84 -3.02 6.55 16.79
N ASN A 85 -2.04 7.28 16.26
CA ASN A 85 -1.61 8.57 16.77
C ASN A 85 -1.57 9.60 15.65
N ILE A 86 -1.90 10.85 15.96
CA ILE A 86 -1.80 11.97 15.03
C ILE A 86 -0.75 12.94 15.57
N TYR A 87 0.20 13.29 14.71
CA TYR A 87 1.27 14.23 15.01
C TYR A 87 1.12 15.48 14.14
N SER A 88 1.33 16.65 14.73
CA SER A 88 1.49 17.89 13.96
C SER A 88 2.85 17.89 13.27
N GLY A 89 2.88 18.21 11.98
CA GLY A 89 4.07 18.16 11.15
C GLY A 89 4.37 16.80 10.53
N SER A 90 5.47 16.72 9.79
CA SER A 90 5.97 15.47 9.19
C SER A 90 6.88 14.72 10.16
N VAL A 91 6.70 13.40 10.22
CA VAL A 91 7.62 12.50 10.94
C VAL A 91 8.71 12.04 9.98
N GLU A 92 9.96 12.18 10.39
CA GLU A 92 11.10 11.80 9.56
C GLU A 92 11.45 10.31 9.72
N ALA A 93 11.68 9.66 8.59
CA ALA A 93 12.23 8.31 8.55
C ALA A 93 13.76 8.38 8.70
N THR A 94 14.29 7.90 9.83
CA THR A 94 15.73 7.93 10.10
C THR A 94 16.52 7.11 9.08
N GLY A 95 17.50 7.74 8.44
CA GLY A 95 18.38 7.08 7.47
C GLY A 95 17.77 6.85 6.08
N LEU A 96 16.57 7.38 5.82
CA LEU A 96 15.92 7.36 4.51
C LEU A 96 15.76 8.77 3.97
N PRO A 97 15.58 8.94 2.65
CA PRO A 97 15.19 10.21 2.08
C PRO A 97 13.86 10.68 2.67
N ASN A 98 13.83 11.91 3.17
CA ASN A 98 12.62 12.53 3.69
C ASN A 98 12.19 13.67 2.79
N PRO A 99 10.87 13.94 2.66
CA PRO A 99 10.39 15.15 2.03
C PRO A 99 10.89 16.36 2.80
N HIS A 100 11.11 17.46 2.08
CA HIS A 100 11.44 18.70 2.77
C HIS A 100 10.28 19.09 3.70
N SER A 101 10.60 19.31 4.99
CA SER A 101 9.61 19.65 6.01
C SER A 101 8.86 20.91 5.60
N VAL A 102 7.55 20.84 5.66
CA VAL A 102 6.65 21.99 5.57
C VAL A 102 5.85 22.06 6.86
N ASP A 103 5.68 23.27 7.39
CA ASP A 103 5.05 23.51 8.68
C ASP A 103 3.55 23.16 8.70
N GLN A 104 2.94 22.96 7.53
CA GLN A 104 1.52 22.64 7.36
C GLN A 104 1.33 21.19 6.91
N ALA A 105 1.57 20.29 7.83
CA ALA A 105 1.37 18.87 7.61
C ALA A 105 0.85 18.19 8.87
N GLU A 106 0.15 17.09 8.72
CA GLU A 106 -0.24 16.18 9.79
C GLU A 106 0.17 14.77 9.44
N THR A 107 0.70 14.04 10.42
CA THR A 107 1.09 12.64 10.26
C THR A 107 0.18 11.74 11.06
N LEU A 108 -0.48 10.80 10.39
CA LEU A 108 -1.18 9.68 10.99
C LEU A 108 -0.22 8.50 11.11
N ALA A 109 0.00 8.00 12.31
CA ALA A 109 0.67 6.73 12.57
C ALA A 109 -0.36 5.67 12.95
N LEU A 110 -0.31 4.52 12.29
CA LEU A 110 -1.16 3.36 12.53
C LEU A 110 -0.30 2.22 13.06
N ASP A 111 -0.59 1.78 14.27
CA ASP A 111 0.17 0.73 14.95
C ASP A 111 -0.53 -0.62 14.84
N PHE A 112 0.25 -1.63 14.50
CA PHE A 112 -0.17 -3.02 14.36
C PHE A 112 0.80 -3.91 15.13
N GLU A 113 0.29 -4.99 15.74
CA GLU A 113 1.10 -5.99 16.43
C GLU A 113 0.73 -7.40 15.95
N ASP A 114 1.75 -8.23 15.87
CA ASP A 114 1.63 -9.68 15.71
C ASP A 114 2.26 -10.32 16.95
N ASP A 115 1.40 -10.76 17.87
CA ASP A 115 1.83 -11.36 19.14
C ASP A 115 2.57 -12.70 18.95
N GLN A 116 2.22 -13.45 17.91
CA GLN A 116 2.84 -14.76 17.64
C GLN A 116 4.26 -14.61 17.07
N ALA A 117 4.43 -13.63 16.18
CA ALA A 117 5.72 -13.31 15.60
C ALA A 117 6.57 -12.38 16.50
N ALA A 118 5.97 -11.82 17.57
CA ALA A 118 6.53 -10.77 18.40
C ALA A 118 7.08 -9.60 17.57
N LEU A 119 6.25 -9.09 16.67
CA LEU A 119 6.56 -8.00 15.77
C LEU A 119 5.60 -6.83 15.98
N ARG A 120 6.13 -5.60 15.83
CA ARG A 120 5.33 -4.39 15.70
C ARG A 120 5.58 -3.74 14.35
N LEU A 121 4.52 -3.29 13.72
CA LEU A 121 4.55 -2.52 12.46
C LEU A 121 3.85 -1.19 12.68
N THR A 122 4.49 -0.09 12.34
CA THR A 122 3.86 1.23 12.29
C THR A 122 3.87 1.75 10.86
N LEU A 123 2.69 2.10 10.34
CA LEU A 123 2.53 2.77 9.05
C LEU A 123 2.35 4.27 9.29
N TYR A 124 3.20 5.09 8.68
CA TYR A 124 3.13 6.55 8.75
C TYR A 124 2.59 7.11 7.45
N TYR A 125 1.59 7.99 7.55
CA TYR A 125 1.02 8.74 6.43
C TYR A 125 1.02 10.23 6.78
N THR A 126 1.79 11.02 6.04
CA THR A 126 1.84 12.46 6.22
C THR A 126 1.08 13.15 5.10
N ALA A 127 0.02 13.87 5.45
CA ALA A 127 -0.76 14.69 4.53
C ALA A 127 -0.31 16.17 4.62
N TYR A 128 -0.21 16.81 3.47
CA TYR A 128 0.20 18.22 3.35
C TYR A 128 -1.00 19.08 2.98
N GLU A 129 -1.23 20.17 3.71
CA GLU A 129 -2.43 21.01 3.52
C GLU A 129 -2.41 21.79 2.20
N ASP A 130 -1.22 22.22 1.76
CA ASP A 130 -1.02 23.08 0.60
C ASP A 130 -0.93 22.32 -0.73
N ARG A 131 -0.98 20.99 -0.70
CA ARG A 131 -0.82 20.15 -1.89
C ARG A 131 -1.55 18.81 -1.77
N ALA A 132 -2.04 18.29 -2.87
CA ALA A 132 -2.68 16.98 -2.94
C ALA A 132 -1.64 15.85 -2.88
N THR A 133 -0.86 15.80 -1.79
CA THR A 133 0.25 14.87 -1.62
C THR A 133 0.16 14.19 -0.26
N ILE A 134 0.40 12.88 -0.25
CA ILE A 134 0.59 12.09 0.96
C ILE A 134 1.93 11.38 0.82
N THR A 135 2.78 11.47 1.83
CA THR A 135 3.98 10.64 1.93
C THR A 135 3.76 9.52 2.92
N SER A 136 4.39 8.37 2.68
CA SER A 136 4.27 7.22 3.58
C SER A 136 5.57 6.45 3.71
N PHE A 137 5.77 5.87 4.88
CA PHE A 137 6.79 4.87 5.15
C PHE A 137 6.33 3.91 6.24
N SER A 138 7.00 2.79 6.37
CA SER A 138 6.73 1.79 7.40
C SER A 138 7.94 1.61 8.32
N LYS A 139 7.68 1.34 9.60
CA LYS A 139 8.66 0.95 10.60
C LYS A 139 8.29 -0.44 11.12
N ILE A 140 9.25 -1.36 11.10
CA ILE A 140 9.09 -2.73 11.61
C ILE A 140 10.04 -2.88 12.81
N GLU A 141 9.51 -3.34 13.93
CA GLU A 141 10.24 -3.59 15.15
C GLU A 141 10.13 -5.08 15.51
N ASN A 142 11.29 -5.71 15.67
CA ASN A 142 11.38 -7.06 16.21
C ASN A 142 11.44 -6.96 17.74
N LEU A 143 10.40 -7.46 18.40
CA LEU A 143 10.26 -7.42 19.86
C LEU A 143 10.81 -8.69 20.53
N SER A 144 11.30 -9.66 19.74
CA SER A 144 11.92 -10.90 20.21
C SER A 144 13.43 -10.86 20.10
N ASP A 145 14.09 -11.82 20.74
CA ASP A 145 15.52 -12.07 20.56
C ASP A 145 15.82 -12.96 19.33
N GLU A 146 14.79 -13.45 18.67
CA GLU A 146 14.93 -14.33 17.51
C GLU A 146 15.14 -13.52 16.22
N LYS A 147 15.89 -14.10 15.29
CA LYS A 147 16.13 -13.48 13.98
C LYS A 147 14.92 -13.59 13.09
N VAL A 148 14.53 -12.46 12.49
CA VAL A 148 13.52 -12.41 11.43
C VAL A 148 14.16 -12.03 10.09
N VAL A 149 13.54 -12.44 8.98
CA VAL A 149 13.97 -12.08 7.62
C VAL A 149 12.84 -11.34 6.92
N ILE A 150 13.07 -10.10 6.55
CA ILE A 150 12.11 -9.29 5.79
C ILE A 150 12.31 -9.58 4.31
N HIS A 151 11.39 -10.32 3.69
CA HIS A 151 11.40 -10.60 2.27
C HIS A 151 10.76 -9.47 1.45
N LYS A 152 9.77 -8.79 2.04
CA LYS A 152 9.08 -7.66 1.42
C LYS A 152 8.58 -6.69 2.50
N ALA A 153 8.78 -5.41 2.26
CA ALA A 153 8.17 -4.32 3.01
C ALA A 153 7.95 -3.16 2.02
N LEU A 154 6.73 -2.98 1.56
CA LEU A 154 6.36 -1.89 0.67
C LEU A 154 6.02 -0.65 1.49
N SER A 155 6.39 0.50 0.98
CA SER A 155 6.14 1.79 1.64
C SER A 155 4.67 2.21 1.59
N VAL A 156 3.89 1.68 0.64
CA VAL A 156 2.47 2.00 0.47
C VAL A 156 1.72 0.82 -0.14
N LEU A 157 0.51 0.60 0.33
CA LEU A 157 -0.55 -0.14 -0.33
C LEU A 157 -1.73 0.82 -0.51
N ALA A 158 -2.31 0.87 -1.71
CA ALA A 158 -3.52 1.64 -1.99
C ALA A 158 -4.50 0.79 -2.79
N ASP A 159 -5.52 0.28 -2.12
CA ASP A 159 -6.60 -0.46 -2.75
C ASP A 159 -7.66 0.54 -3.23
N ILE A 160 -7.67 0.81 -4.52
CA ILE A 160 -8.60 1.74 -5.16
C ILE A 160 -9.84 1.02 -5.70
N PRO A 161 -10.98 1.72 -5.83
CA PRO A 161 -12.18 1.14 -6.42
C PRO A 161 -11.93 0.56 -7.81
N ALA A 162 -12.69 -0.49 -8.16
CA ALA A 162 -12.66 -1.03 -9.51
C ALA A 162 -13.06 0.04 -10.54
N GLY A 163 -12.36 0.04 -11.68
CA GLY A 163 -12.60 1.01 -12.76
C GLY A 163 -11.74 0.68 -13.97
N ASP A 164 -11.95 1.48 -15.02
CA ASP A 164 -11.11 1.43 -16.21
C ASP A 164 -9.98 2.43 -16.09
N TYR A 165 -8.79 1.91 -15.82
CA TYR A 165 -7.60 2.70 -15.57
C TYR A 165 -6.54 2.43 -16.63
N ASP A 166 -5.78 3.47 -16.94
CA ASP A 166 -4.50 3.37 -17.63
C ASP A 166 -3.35 3.54 -16.63
N ILE A 167 -2.29 2.79 -16.85
CA ILE A 167 -1.03 2.98 -16.16
C ILE A 167 -0.01 3.66 -17.08
N THR A 168 0.59 4.73 -16.58
CA THR A 168 1.68 5.42 -17.24
C THR A 168 2.97 5.24 -16.47
N THR A 169 4.03 4.84 -17.15
CA THR A 169 5.37 4.65 -16.62
C THR A 169 6.43 5.32 -17.46
N LEU A 170 7.59 5.55 -16.87
CA LEU A 170 8.77 6.08 -17.54
C LEU A 170 9.80 4.97 -17.69
N GLN A 171 10.06 4.58 -18.93
CA GLN A 171 10.96 3.49 -19.28
C GLN A 171 12.06 3.99 -20.23
N GLY A 172 13.11 3.23 -20.38
CA GLY A 172 14.14 3.64 -21.32
C GLY A 172 15.32 2.71 -21.41
N ALA A 173 16.35 3.24 -22.06
CA ALA A 173 17.65 2.64 -22.20
C ALA A 173 18.70 3.74 -22.17
N TYR A 174 19.96 3.37 -22.16
CA TYR A 174 21.06 4.33 -22.26
C TYR A 174 20.86 5.30 -23.43
N ALA A 175 21.03 6.59 -23.15
CA ALA A 175 20.83 7.71 -24.09
C ALA A 175 19.39 7.88 -24.64
N ARG A 176 18.40 7.22 -24.05
CA ARG A 176 16.96 7.41 -24.35
C ARG A 176 16.11 7.06 -23.13
N GLU A 177 16.40 7.72 -22.03
CA GLU A 177 15.74 7.53 -20.75
C GLU A 177 14.36 8.20 -20.73
N LYS A 178 13.52 7.77 -19.80
CA LYS A 178 12.23 8.39 -19.47
C LYS A 178 11.24 8.49 -20.64
N THR A 179 11.26 7.51 -21.55
CA THR A 179 10.21 7.39 -22.55
C THR A 179 8.88 7.07 -21.86
N VAL A 180 7.87 7.89 -22.12
CA VAL A 180 6.53 7.69 -21.59
C VAL A 180 5.89 6.46 -22.23
N ARG A 181 5.36 5.57 -21.39
CA ARG A 181 4.54 4.42 -21.79
C ARG A 181 3.22 4.46 -21.07
N ARG A 182 2.13 4.45 -21.81
CA ARG A 182 0.77 4.37 -21.31
C ARG A 182 0.11 3.12 -21.86
N GLN A 183 -0.56 2.36 -21.00
CA GLN A 183 -1.29 1.17 -21.37
C GLN A 183 -2.47 0.94 -20.43
N GLN A 184 -3.51 0.29 -20.90
CA GLN A 184 -4.66 -0.07 -20.09
C GLN A 184 -4.27 -1.11 -19.01
N VAL A 185 -4.86 -0.98 -17.83
CA VAL A 185 -4.71 -1.95 -16.76
C VAL A 185 -5.66 -3.12 -17.00
N GLU A 186 -5.09 -4.26 -17.37
CA GLU A 186 -5.82 -5.51 -17.54
C GLU A 186 -5.73 -6.39 -16.29
N GLN A 187 -6.50 -7.48 -16.27
CA GLN A 187 -6.43 -8.46 -15.19
C GLN A 187 -5.01 -9.04 -15.03
N GLY A 188 -4.60 -9.22 -13.78
CA GLY A 188 -3.27 -9.70 -13.46
C GLY A 188 -2.41 -8.65 -12.79
N ILE A 189 -1.11 -8.78 -12.95
CA ILE A 189 -0.13 -7.91 -12.28
C ILE A 189 0.73 -7.23 -13.34
N PHE A 190 0.68 -5.90 -13.35
CA PHE A 190 1.68 -5.08 -14.00
C PHE A 190 2.73 -4.66 -12.98
N SER A 191 4.01 -4.72 -13.31
CA SER A 191 5.08 -4.33 -12.38
C SER A 191 6.21 -3.55 -13.04
N ILE A 192 6.83 -2.68 -12.24
CA ILE A 192 8.09 -2.02 -12.52
C ILE A 192 9.08 -2.37 -11.41
N SER A 193 10.33 -2.58 -11.73
CA SER A 193 11.33 -2.97 -10.72
C SER A 193 12.76 -2.69 -11.16
N SER A 194 13.67 -2.68 -10.20
CA SER A 194 15.11 -2.72 -10.45
C SER A 194 15.82 -3.58 -9.41
N ASN A 195 16.67 -4.47 -9.87
CA ASN A 195 17.56 -5.30 -9.05
C ASN A 195 19.06 -4.96 -9.30
N ARG A 196 19.33 -3.72 -9.72
CA ARG A 196 20.68 -3.26 -10.08
C ARG A 196 21.45 -2.64 -8.92
N GLY A 197 20.87 -2.57 -7.73
CA GLY A 197 21.41 -1.75 -6.63
C GLY A 197 21.12 -0.26 -6.81
N ALA A 198 20.45 0.11 -7.91
CA ALA A 198 20.01 1.47 -8.23
C ALA A 198 18.70 1.43 -9.02
N SER A 199 17.95 2.54 -9.03
CA SER A 199 16.70 2.64 -9.81
C SER A 199 16.93 2.52 -11.32
N GLY A 200 18.08 2.97 -11.81
CA GLY A 200 18.49 2.76 -13.20
C GLY A 200 17.70 3.54 -14.26
N HIS A 201 18.07 3.32 -15.52
CA HIS A 201 17.45 3.99 -16.68
C HIS A 201 16.33 3.15 -17.34
N ALA A 202 16.27 1.86 -17.04
CA ALA A 202 15.31 0.96 -17.68
C ALA A 202 13.87 1.23 -17.20
N GLN A 203 13.72 1.46 -15.90
CA GLN A 203 12.43 1.79 -15.29
C GLN A 203 12.63 2.82 -14.16
N THR A 204 11.83 3.86 -14.17
CA THR A 204 11.81 4.86 -13.12
C THR A 204 10.92 4.35 -11.97
N PRO A 205 11.28 4.60 -10.69
CA PRO A 205 10.48 4.18 -9.53
C PRO A 205 9.25 5.09 -9.34
N ALA A 206 8.47 5.24 -10.41
CA ALA A 206 7.26 6.05 -10.46
C ALA A 206 6.25 5.44 -11.43
N LEU A 207 4.98 5.55 -11.08
CA LEU A 207 3.86 5.19 -11.94
C LEU A 207 2.68 6.15 -11.71
N ILE A 208 1.88 6.34 -12.74
CA ILE A 208 0.65 7.11 -12.67
C ILE A 208 -0.48 6.17 -13.06
N LEU A 209 -1.49 6.07 -12.19
CA LEU A 209 -2.74 5.39 -12.47
C LEU A 209 -3.81 6.45 -12.68
N ALA A 210 -4.45 6.42 -13.83
CA ALA A 210 -5.40 7.45 -14.24
C ALA A 210 -6.64 6.85 -14.89
N ASP A 211 -7.75 7.57 -14.83
CA ASP A 211 -8.95 7.20 -15.59
C ASP A 211 -8.58 7.06 -17.08
N HIS A 212 -9.21 6.10 -17.78
CA HIS A 212 -8.88 5.82 -19.18
C HIS A 212 -9.02 7.06 -20.08
N GLU A 213 -10.01 7.91 -19.80
CA GLU A 213 -10.29 9.13 -20.60
C GLU A 213 -9.54 10.38 -20.09
N VAL A 214 -8.59 10.23 -19.16
CA VAL A 214 -7.83 11.38 -18.63
C VAL A 214 -7.02 12.08 -19.73
N THR A 215 -7.06 13.40 -19.69
CA THR A 215 -6.24 14.28 -20.53
C THR A 215 -5.31 15.13 -19.67
N GLU A 216 -4.52 16.01 -20.27
CA GLU A 216 -3.68 16.97 -19.54
C GLU A 216 -4.50 18.00 -18.76
N ASP A 217 -5.74 18.27 -19.20
CA ASP A 217 -6.59 19.33 -18.65
C ASP A 217 -7.76 18.81 -17.80
N ALA A 218 -8.10 17.51 -17.90
CA ALA A 218 -9.29 16.95 -17.24
C ALA A 218 -9.13 15.47 -16.88
N GLY A 219 -9.85 15.05 -15.82
CA GLY A 219 -9.90 13.68 -15.32
C GLY A 219 -9.23 13.54 -13.96
N SER A 220 -9.09 12.29 -13.49
CA SER A 220 -8.45 11.95 -12.22
C SER A 220 -7.24 11.08 -12.44
N ALA A 221 -6.17 11.35 -11.71
CA ALA A 221 -4.97 10.57 -11.71
C ALA A 221 -4.36 10.45 -10.31
N LEU A 222 -3.78 9.30 -9.99
CA LEU A 222 -2.99 9.04 -8.81
C LEU A 222 -1.55 8.77 -9.24
N ALA A 223 -0.62 9.60 -8.81
CA ALA A 223 0.80 9.42 -9.05
C ALA A 223 1.48 8.81 -7.83
N PHE A 224 2.29 7.79 -8.05
CA PHE A 224 3.09 7.14 -7.01
C PHE A 224 4.57 7.26 -7.38
N GLN A 225 5.37 7.68 -6.42
CA GLN A 225 6.81 7.80 -6.59
C GLN A 225 7.52 7.30 -5.34
N LEU A 226 8.48 6.40 -5.51
CA LEU A 226 9.35 5.94 -4.44
C LEU A 226 10.55 6.88 -4.31
N LEU A 227 10.73 7.45 -3.12
CA LEU A 227 11.89 8.30 -2.77
C LEU A 227 13.04 7.43 -2.27
N TYR A 228 13.53 6.54 -3.13
CA TYR A 228 14.63 5.63 -2.82
C TYR A 228 15.43 5.33 -4.10
N SER A 229 16.74 5.28 -4.00
CA SER A 229 17.63 5.12 -5.15
C SER A 229 18.16 3.70 -5.37
N GLY A 230 17.85 2.76 -4.47
CA GLY A 230 18.29 1.37 -4.54
C GLY A 230 17.36 0.47 -5.37
N ASN A 231 17.35 -0.81 -5.03
CA ASN A 231 16.40 -1.77 -5.61
C ASN A 231 14.97 -1.40 -5.23
N PHE A 232 14.05 -1.59 -6.15
CA PHE A 232 12.65 -1.28 -5.91
C PHE A 232 11.72 -2.24 -6.65
N GLU A 233 10.50 -2.33 -6.16
CA GLU A 233 9.36 -2.94 -6.83
C GLU A 233 8.14 -2.03 -6.68
N GLY A 234 7.46 -1.76 -7.78
CA GLY A 234 6.13 -1.16 -7.82
C GLY A 234 5.22 -2.03 -8.67
N PHE A 235 3.97 -2.21 -8.29
CA PHE A 235 3.02 -3.00 -9.07
C PHE A 235 1.59 -2.47 -8.96
N VAL A 236 0.81 -2.78 -9.97
CA VAL A 236 -0.65 -2.64 -9.98
C VAL A 236 -1.23 -4.02 -10.24
N GLN A 237 -2.11 -4.48 -9.36
CA GLN A 237 -2.83 -5.73 -9.51
C GLN A 237 -4.31 -5.44 -9.70
N LYS A 238 -4.88 -5.90 -10.83
CA LYS A 238 -6.32 -5.89 -11.08
C LYS A 238 -6.87 -7.29 -10.87
N ASN A 239 -7.75 -7.43 -9.89
CA ASN A 239 -8.42 -8.68 -9.59
C ASN A 239 -9.71 -8.84 -10.41
N GLN A 240 -10.30 -10.03 -10.36
CA GLN A 240 -11.57 -10.34 -11.01
C GLN A 240 -12.80 -9.86 -10.20
N LEU A 241 -12.60 -9.34 -9.00
CA LEU A 241 -13.66 -8.93 -8.06
C LEU A 241 -13.95 -7.45 -8.15
#